data_d8b9d0507cae336a391a5ad850d7080a
#
_entry.id   d8b9d0507cae336a391a5ad850d7080a
#
_cell.length_a   1.000
_cell.length_b   1.000
_cell.length_c   1.000
_cell.angle_alpha   90.00
_cell.angle_beta   90.00
_cell.angle_gamma   90.00
#
_symmetry.space_group_name_H-M   'P 1'
#
loop_
_entity.id
_entity.type
_entity.pdbx_description
1 polymer ?
#
loop_
_entity_poly.entity_id
_entity_poly.type
_entity_poly.pdbx_seq_one_letter_code
_entity_poly.pdbx_strand_id
1 'polypeptide(L)'
;MFNNLIGLWSSDMAIDLGTANTLVYVKNRGVVLNEPSVVAVLNQGGKSKVIAVGEEAKSMLGKTPGHIQAIRPMKDGVIADFVVTEEMIKHFIRKVHNRKTFANPRIIICVPTGSTPVERRAIHDSALAAGARKVSLIEEPMAAAIGAGLPVSEPRGSMVVDIGGGTSEIAVISLGGIVYSRSVRIGGDAMDVALINYMRKRYNLLIGEASAEMIKKEVGIALSPKNGDGKTIDIKGRDLD
;
A
#
# COMPACT_ATOMS: atom_id res chain seq x y z
N MET A 1 33.45 -16.27 -1.30
CA MET A 1 32.91 -17.46 -0.62
C MET A 1 32.10 -17.11 0.63
N PHE A 2 32.51 -16.18 1.49
CA PHE A 2 31.80 -15.76 2.71
C PHE A 2 30.42 -15.14 2.44
N ASN A 3 30.23 -14.40 1.33
CA ASN A 3 28.92 -13.77 1.00
C ASN A 3 27.79 -14.77 0.72
N ASN A 4 28.09 -16.00 0.32
CA ASN A 4 27.06 -17.02 0.06
C ASN A 4 26.60 -17.73 1.35
N LEU A 5 27.44 -17.80 2.38
CA LEU A 5 27.08 -18.37 3.68
C LEU A 5 26.15 -17.43 4.49
N ILE A 6 26.37 -16.12 4.37
CA ILE A 6 25.53 -15.10 5.02
C ILE A 6 24.11 -15.08 4.41
N GLY A 7 23.97 -15.43 3.10
CA GLY A 7 22.67 -15.52 2.42
C GLY A 7 21.74 -16.64 2.93
N LEU A 8 22.27 -17.65 3.60
CA LEU A 8 21.48 -18.76 4.20
C LEU A 8 20.69 -18.33 5.45
N TRP A 9 21.09 -17.22 6.08
CA TRP A 9 20.49 -16.73 7.34
C TRP A 9 19.62 -15.49 7.15
N SER A 10 19.57 -14.92 5.94
CA SER A 10 18.79 -13.75 5.60
C SER A 10 17.60 -14.15 4.73
N SER A 11 16.40 -13.85 5.20
CA SER A 11 15.19 -14.04 4.41
C SER A 11 15.04 -12.88 3.42
N ASP A 12 15.18 -13.16 2.12
CA ASP A 12 14.86 -12.19 1.07
C ASP A 12 13.37 -11.81 1.13
N MET A 13 13.10 -10.51 0.96
CA MET A 13 11.75 -9.95 1.10
C MET A 13 11.34 -9.24 -0.19
N ALA A 14 10.04 -9.25 -0.46
CA ALA A 14 9.40 -8.31 -1.38
C ALA A 14 8.43 -7.44 -0.59
N ILE A 15 8.42 -6.15 -0.87
CA ILE A 15 7.54 -5.16 -0.22
C ILE A 15 6.73 -4.48 -1.30
N ASP A 16 5.42 -4.49 -1.12
CA ASP A 16 4.50 -3.67 -1.88
C ASP A 16 4.08 -2.50 -0.98
N LEU A 17 4.51 -1.28 -1.35
CA LEU A 17 4.24 -0.04 -0.63
C LEU A 17 3.00 0.63 -1.18
N GLY A 18 1.84 0.00 -1.02
CA GLY A 18 0.59 0.56 -1.50
C GLY A 18 0.12 1.77 -0.69
N THR A 19 -0.70 2.62 -1.31
CA THR A 19 -1.33 3.79 -0.67
C THR A 19 -2.22 3.39 0.51
N ALA A 20 -3.00 2.32 0.37
CA ALA A 20 -3.92 1.85 1.40
C ALA A 20 -3.24 0.87 2.37
N ASN A 21 -2.57 -0.14 1.84
CA ASN A 21 -1.91 -1.20 2.61
C ASN A 21 -0.49 -1.43 2.13
N THR A 22 0.39 -1.82 3.05
CA THR A 22 1.72 -2.35 2.77
C THR A 22 1.70 -3.86 2.97
N LEU A 23 2.19 -4.60 1.97
CA LEU A 23 2.36 -6.05 2.06
C LEU A 23 3.86 -6.39 2.11
N VAL A 24 4.21 -7.38 2.93
CA VAL A 24 5.56 -7.95 2.94
C VAL A 24 5.48 -9.44 2.67
N TYR A 25 6.12 -9.85 1.61
CA TYR A 25 6.32 -11.25 1.25
C TYR A 25 7.74 -11.68 1.62
N VAL A 26 7.87 -12.84 2.22
CA VAL A 26 9.16 -13.46 2.53
C VAL A 26 9.28 -14.77 1.76
N LYS A 27 10.42 -14.97 1.12
CA LYS A 27 10.71 -16.20 0.36
C LYS A 27 10.46 -17.43 1.22
N ASN A 28 9.72 -18.40 0.68
CA ASN A 28 9.32 -19.67 1.32
C ASN A 28 8.34 -19.53 2.52
N ARG A 29 7.87 -18.32 2.82
CA ARG A 29 6.88 -18.09 3.89
C ARG A 29 5.58 -17.46 3.38
N GLY A 30 5.60 -16.91 2.16
CA GLY A 30 4.46 -16.20 1.59
C GLY A 30 4.31 -14.77 2.12
N VAL A 31 3.10 -14.23 2.05
CA VAL A 31 2.75 -12.93 2.64
C VAL A 31 2.72 -13.07 4.15
N VAL A 32 3.65 -12.41 4.82
CA VAL A 32 3.84 -12.46 6.28
C VAL A 32 3.36 -11.20 6.99
N LEU A 33 3.08 -10.15 6.24
CA LEU A 33 2.54 -8.88 6.75
C LEU A 33 1.61 -8.29 5.70
N ASN A 34 0.43 -7.88 6.14
CA ASN A 34 -0.53 -7.07 5.38
C ASN A 34 -1.13 -6.08 6.36
N GLU A 35 -0.63 -4.85 6.31
CA GLU A 35 -1.05 -3.81 7.25
C GLU A 35 -1.33 -2.48 6.54
N PRO A 36 -2.23 -1.66 7.08
CA PRO A 36 -2.50 -0.33 6.57
C PRO A 36 -1.23 0.53 6.49
N SER A 37 -1.08 1.28 5.40
CA SER A 37 -0.01 2.28 5.24
C SER A 37 -0.36 3.56 6.01
N VAL A 38 -0.46 3.42 7.34
CA VAL A 38 -0.82 4.51 8.28
C VAL A 38 0.21 4.58 9.38
N VAL A 39 0.56 5.79 9.79
CA VAL A 39 1.52 6.06 10.86
C VAL A 39 0.94 7.11 11.80
N ALA A 40 0.99 6.86 13.11
CA ALA A 40 0.65 7.85 14.12
C ALA A 40 1.93 8.54 14.64
N VAL A 41 1.92 9.86 14.58
CA VAL A 41 3.06 10.72 14.93
C VAL A 41 2.68 11.61 16.09
N LEU A 42 3.48 11.59 17.14
CA LEU A 42 3.41 12.53 18.27
C LEU A 42 4.28 13.75 17.96
N ASN A 43 3.67 14.93 17.94
CA ASN A 43 4.35 16.21 17.76
C ASN A 43 4.47 16.91 19.12
N GLN A 44 5.69 16.97 19.68
CA GLN A 44 5.94 17.59 20.97
C GLN A 44 7.26 18.36 20.95
N GLY A 45 7.23 19.63 21.35
CA GLY A 45 8.43 20.47 21.45
C GLY A 45 9.20 20.63 20.12
N GLY A 46 8.49 20.68 18.98
CA GLY A 46 9.13 20.79 17.65
C GLY A 46 9.77 19.50 17.13
N LYS A 47 9.59 18.39 17.85
CA LYS A 47 10.05 17.06 17.42
C LYS A 47 8.87 16.17 17.11
N SER A 48 8.97 15.42 16.02
CA SER A 48 8.01 14.40 15.60
C SER A 48 8.55 13.01 15.95
N LYS A 49 7.73 12.19 16.60
CA LYS A 49 8.07 10.81 16.97
C LYS A 49 6.96 9.87 16.51
N VAL A 50 7.32 8.82 15.79
CA VAL A 50 6.39 7.74 15.43
C VAL A 50 6.03 6.95 16.70
N ILE A 51 4.74 6.80 16.97
CA ILE A 51 4.20 6.11 18.15
C ILE A 51 3.44 4.84 17.81
N ALA A 52 2.85 4.76 16.60
CA ALA A 52 2.19 3.57 16.11
C ALA A 52 2.30 3.47 14.57
N VAL A 53 2.21 2.26 14.03
CA VAL A 53 2.25 1.97 12.59
C VAL A 53 1.26 0.88 12.26
N GLY A 54 0.68 0.90 11.05
CA GLY A 54 -0.21 -0.14 10.57
C GLY A 54 -1.59 -0.08 11.20
N GLU A 55 -2.13 -1.22 11.59
CA GLU A 55 -3.50 -1.34 12.12
C GLU A 55 -3.71 -0.51 13.38
N GLU A 56 -2.72 -0.46 14.27
CA GLU A 56 -2.78 0.37 15.47
C GLU A 56 -2.93 1.85 15.12
N ALA A 57 -2.13 2.36 14.18
CA ALA A 57 -2.25 3.74 13.71
C ALA A 57 -3.57 4.00 12.98
N LYS A 58 -4.06 3.03 12.17
CA LYS A 58 -5.36 3.15 11.48
C LYS A 58 -6.51 3.31 12.47
N SER A 59 -6.49 2.60 13.59
CA SER A 59 -7.52 2.72 14.64
C SER A 59 -7.60 4.11 15.28
N MET A 60 -6.53 4.91 15.14
CA MET A 60 -6.42 6.27 15.66
C MET A 60 -6.92 7.34 14.69
N LEU A 61 -7.16 7.02 13.41
CA LEU A 61 -7.63 7.96 12.40
C LEU A 61 -8.94 8.66 12.85
N GLY A 62 -8.92 9.98 12.83
CA GLY A 62 -10.07 10.80 13.23
C GLY A 62 -10.41 10.80 14.73
N LYS A 63 -9.57 10.18 15.59
CA LYS A 63 -9.82 10.03 17.04
C LYS A 63 -8.68 10.56 17.91
N THR A 64 -7.67 11.17 17.31
CA THR A 64 -6.46 11.63 18.04
C THR A 64 -6.62 13.04 18.59
N PRO A 65 -6.05 13.34 19.78
CA PRO A 65 -5.91 14.71 20.25
C PRO A 65 -4.92 15.50 19.38
N GLY A 66 -4.98 16.84 19.42
CA GLY A 66 -4.28 17.71 18.47
C GLY A 66 -2.75 17.57 18.40
N HIS A 67 -2.10 16.99 19.40
CA HIS A 67 -0.65 16.73 19.41
C HIS A 67 -0.28 15.36 18.80
N ILE A 68 -1.25 14.52 18.47
CA ILE A 68 -1.06 13.25 17.77
C ILE A 68 -1.76 13.34 16.41
N GLN A 69 -1.07 12.95 15.37
CA GLN A 69 -1.62 12.91 14.02
C GLN A 69 -1.44 11.51 13.44
N ALA A 70 -2.54 10.87 13.05
CA ALA A 70 -2.50 9.66 12.24
C ALA A 70 -2.52 10.08 10.76
N ILE A 71 -1.47 9.75 10.02
CA ILE A 71 -1.27 10.17 8.62
C ILE A 71 -1.00 8.98 7.71
N ARG A 72 -1.32 9.14 6.44
CA ARG A 72 -0.94 8.21 5.37
C ARG A 72 0.31 8.77 4.69
N PRO A 73 1.49 8.17 4.90
CA PRO A 73 2.73 8.68 4.31
C PRO A 73 2.83 8.41 2.80
N MET A 74 1.99 7.50 2.30
CA MET A 74 1.80 7.24 0.87
C MET A 74 0.45 7.80 0.43
N LYS A 75 0.44 8.55 -0.68
CA LYS A 75 -0.79 9.13 -1.25
C LYS A 75 -0.71 9.11 -2.78
N ASP A 76 -1.78 8.64 -3.42
CA ASP A 76 -1.88 8.62 -4.89
C ASP A 76 -0.67 7.94 -5.56
N GLY A 77 -0.15 6.86 -4.95
CA GLY A 77 1.01 6.11 -5.43
C GLY A 77 2.37 6.79 -5.22
N VAL A 78 2.43 7.93 -4.51
CA VAL A 78 3.67 8.66 -4.25
C VAL A 78 3.94 8.82 -2.75
N ILE A 79 5.21 9.06 -2.40
CA ILE A 79 5.59 9.39 -1.03
C ILE A 79 5.17 10.85 -0.73
N ALA A 80 4.26 11.01 0.21
CA ALA A 80 3.85 12.33 0.71
C ALA A 80 4.76 12.84 1.84
N ASP A 81 5.34 11.92 2.63
CA ASP A 81 6.28 12.23 3.71
C ASP A 81 7.40 11.18 3.75
N PHE A 82 8.61 11.59 3.38
CA PHE A 82 9.78 10.70 3.29
C PHE A 82 10.22 10.17 4.65
N VAL A 83 10.24 11.02 5.69
CA VAL A 83 10.71 10.65 7.02
C VAL A 83 9.77 9.62 7.64
N VAL A 84 8.48 9.85 7.52
CA VAL A 84 7.46 8.95 8.06
C VAL A 84 7.40 7.65 7.27
N THR A 85 7.58 7.70 5.92
CA THR A 85 7.68 6.49 5.08
C THR A 85 8.88 5.64 5.46
N GLU A 86 10.05 6.26 5.68
CA GLU A 86 11.26 5.56 6.12
C GLU A 86 11.02 4.83 7.46
N GLU A 87 10.43 5.51 8.44
CA GLU A 87 10.12 4.90 9.73
C GLU A 87 9.08 3.77 9.61
N MET A 88 8.08 3.92 8.73
CA MET A 88 7.12 2.85 8.41
C MET A 88 7.81 1.62 7.82
N ILE A 89 8.68 1.81 6.83
CA ILE A 89 9.46 0.72 6.21
C ILE A 89 10.35 0.05 7.26
N LYS A 90 11.06 0.83 8.09
CA LYS A 90 11.87 0.31 9.20
C LYS A 90 11.05 -0.53 10.16
N HIS A 91 9.85 -0.06 10.51
CA HIS A 91 8.95 -0.79 11.40
C HIS A 91 8.56 -2.14 10.81
N PHE A 92 8.11 -2.18 9.55
CA PHE A 92 7.68 -3.41 8.90
C PHE A 92 8.83 -4.39 8.68
N ILE A 93 10.01 -3.91 8.28
CA ILE A 93 11.21 -4.77 8.17
C ILE A 93 11.55 -5.38 9.54
N ARG A 94 11.56 -4.58 10.61
CA ARG A 94 11.87 -5.07 11.97
C ARG A 94 10.81 -6.06 12.48
N LYS A 95 9.54 -5.85 12.15
CA LYS A 95 8.43 -6.74 12.52
C LYS A 95 8.54 -8.11 11.87
N VAL A 96 8.98 -8.15 10.61
CA VAL A 96 9.11 -9.39 9.82
C VAL A 96 10.47 -10.06 10.03
N HIS A 97 11.54 -9.25 10.13
CA HIS A 97 12.91 -9.75 10.31
C HIS A 97 13.19 -10.03 11.78
N ASN A 98 13.18 -11.32 12.15
CA ASN A 98 13.46 -11.73 13.51
C ASN A 98 14.90 -11.33 13.90
N ARG A 99 15.07 -10.49 14.94
CA ARG A 99 16.33 -9.87 15.40
C ARG A 99 17.50 -10.84 15.69
N LYS A 100 17.30 -12.16 15.60
CA LYS A 100 18.31 -13.18 15.85
C LYS A 100 19.27 -13.44 14.67
N THR A 101 18.98 -12.87 13.50
CA THR A 101 19.82 -13.00 12.32
C THR A 101 20.62 -11.71 12.09
N PHE A 102 21.96 -11.83 12.14
CA PHE A 102 22.89 -10.74 11.85
C PHE A 102 22.97 -10.34 10.36
N ALA A 103 22.20 -10.99 9.51
CA ALA A 103 22.24 -10.78 8.06
C ALA A 103 21.10 -9.89 7.61
N ASN A 104 21.44 -8.72 7.06
CA ASN A 104 20.48 -7.80 6.47
C ASN A 104 19.84 -8.41 5.21
N PRO A 105 18.51 -8.27 5.00
CA PRO A 105 17.82 -8.87 3.87
C PRO A 105 18.15 -8.18 2.53
N ARG A 106 17.99 -8.91 1.43
CA ARG A 106 17.78 -8.30 0.11
C ARG A 106 16.30 -8.00 -0.01
N ILE A 107 15.98 -6.80 -0.47
CA ILE A 107 14.59 -6.34 -0.57
C ILE A 107 14.30 -5.95 -2.02
N ILE A 108 13.18 -6.46 -2.53
CA ILE A 108 12.56 -5.97 -3.78
C ILE A 108 11.36 -5.12 -3.35
N ILE A 109 11.23 -3.92 -3.92
CA ILE A 109 10.11 -3.01 -3.61
C ILE A 109 9.36 -2.71 -4.90
N CYS A 110 8.04 -2.86 -4.85
CA CYS A 110 7.16 -2.44 -5.92
C CYS A 110 7.07 -0.92 -5.96
N VAL A 111 7.07 -0.36 -7.16
CA VAL A 111 6.91 1.08 -7.40
C VAL A 111 5.92 1.30 -8.55
N PRO A 112 5.09 2.35 -8.48
CA PRO A 112 4.21 2.70 -9.59
C PRO A 112 4.99 2.97 -10.88
N THR A 113 4.43 2.59 -12.02
CA THR A 113 5.07 2.80 -13.33
C THR A 113 5.36 4.29 -13.59
N GLY A 114 4.49 5.17 -13.11
CA GLY A 114 4.64 6.63 -13.23
C GLY A 114 5.59 7.28 -12.22
N SER A 115 6.28 6.50 -11.36
CA SER A 115 7.20 7.05 -10.36
C SER A 115 8.37 7.80 -10.99
N THR A 116 8.62 9.01 -10.51
CA THR A 116 9.76 9.83 -10.91
C THR A 116 11.09 9.23 -10.42
N PRO A 117 12.22 9.57 -11.05
CA PRO A 117 13.55 9.15 -10.55
C PRO A 117 13.81 9.56 -9.10
N VAL A 118 13.28 10.72 -8.65
CA VAL A 118 13.42 11.21 -7.28
C VAL A 118 12.66 10.30 -6.30
N GLU A 119 11.41 9.96 -6.62
CA GLU A 119 10.60 9.05 -5.81
C GLU A 119 11.22 7.65 -5.74
N ARG A 120 11.67 7.09 -6.86
CA ARG A 120 12.36 5.80 -6.91
C ARG A 120 13.61 5.80 -6.03
N ARG A 121 14.41 6.86 -6.09
CA ARG A 121 15.60 7.02 -5.26
C ARG A 121 15.22 7.12 -3.78
N ALA A 122 14.20 7.87 -3.44
CA ALA A 122 13.75 8.01 -2.05
C ALA A 122 13.30 6.67 -1.45
N ILE A 123 12.51 5.88 -2.17
CA ILE A 123 12.11 4.53 -1.74
C ILE A 123 13.33 3.63 -1.54
N HIS A 124 14.26 3.64 -2.51
CA HIS A 124 15.50 2.88 -2.46
C HIS A 124 16.34 3.23 -1.23
N ASP A 125 16.59 4.53 -1.01
CA ASP A 125 17.43 5.02 0.07
C ASP A 125 16.75 4.79 1.45
N SER A 126 15.42 4.95 1.55
CA SER A 126 14.65 4.63 2.76
C SER A 126 14.77 3.16 3.15
N ALA A 127 14.75 2.24 2.18
CA ALA A 127 14.89 0.82 2.45
C ALA A 127 16.32 0.45 2.88
N LEU A 128 17.35 1.09 2.29
CA LEU A 128 18.74 0.94 2.75
C LEU A 128 18.91 1.45 4.18
N ALA A 129 18.37 2.64 4.50
CA ALA A 129 18.39 3.21 5.85
C ALA A 129 17.61 2.35 6.86
N ALA A 130 16.57 1.62 6.40
CA ALA A 130 15.85 0.64 7.19
C ALA A 130 16.65 -0.64 7.50
N GLY A 131 17.83 -0.83 6.87
CA GLY A 131 18.73 -1.94 7.12
C GLY A 131 18.76 -2.99 6.01
N ALA A 132 18.24 -2.71 4.82
CA ALA A 132 18.40 -3.60 3.67
C ALA A 132 19.87 -3.66 3.24
N ARG A 133 20.36 -4.87 2.89
CA ARG A 133 21.71 -5.06 2.30
C ARG A 133 21.76 -4.67 0.83
N LYS A 134 20.67 -4.93 0.12
CA LYS A 134 20.49 -4.61 -1.30
C LYS A 134 19.01 -4.34 -1.55
N VAL A 135 18.73 -3.30 -2.30
CA VAL A 135 17.40 -2.94 -2.75
C VAL A 135 17.32 -3.04 -4.27
N SER A 136 16.25 -3.59 -4.77
CA SER A 136 15.89 -3.60 -6.20
C SER A 136 14.46 -3.10 -6.32
N LEU A 137 14.19 -2.29 -7.33
CA LEU A 137 12.83 -1.80 -7.61
C LEU A 137 12.24 -2.59 -8.77
N ILE A 138 10.94 -2.88 -8.69
CA ILE A 138 10.14 -3.50 -9.74
C ILE A 138 8.87 -2.68 -9.92
N GLU A 139 8.40 -2.55 -11.15
CA GLU A 139 7.14 -1.85 -11.43
C GLU A 139 5.94 -2.71 -11.00
N GLU A 140 4.96 -2.07 -10.35
CA GLU A 140 3.77 -2.76 -9.78
C GLU A 140 3.08 -3.67 -10.79
N PRO A 141 2.77 -3.25 -12.04
CA PRO A 141 2.11 -4.14 -12.99
C PRO A 141 2.96 -5.36 -13.39
N MET A 142 4.29 -5.20 -13.43
CA MET A 142 5.18 -6.34 -13.70
C MET A 142 5.17 -7.33 -12.54
N ALA A 143 5.22 -6.83 -11.31
CA ALA A 143 5.12 -7.68 -10.12
C ALA A 143 3.78 -8.41 -10.05
N ALA A 144 2.67 -7.71 -10.34
CA ALA A 144 1.33 -8.27 -10.41
C ALA A 144 1.22 -9.36 -11.47
N ALA A 145 1.76 -9.12 -12.68
CA ALA A 145 1.79 -10.11 -13.76
C ALA A 145 2.55 -11.39 -13.38
N ILE A 146 3.72 -11.23 -12.76
CA ILE A 146 4.51 -12.36 -12.27
C ILE A 146 3.74 -13.12 -11.19
N GLY A 147 3.13 -12.40 -10.25
CA GLY A 147 2.35 -12.98 -9.17
C GLY A 147 1.11 -13.73 -9.65
N ALA A 148 0.47 -13.25 -10.73
CA ALA A 148 -0.65 -13.91 -11.40
C ALA A 148 -0.22 -15.08 -12.30
N GLY A 149 1.07 -15.36 -12.44
CA GLY A 149 1.59 -16.44 -13.29
C GLY A 149 1.45 -16.17 -14.76
N LEU A 150 1.36 -14.90 -15.20
CA LEU A 150 1.30 -14.55 -16.60
C LEU A 150 2.64 -14.84 -17.30
N PRO A 151 2.62 -15.24 -18.58
CA PRO A 151 3.83 -15.60 -19.33
C PRO A 151 4.57 -14.34 -19.78
N VAL A 152 5.08 -13.56 -18.83
CA VAL A 152 5.70 -12.24 -19.08
C VAL A 152 6.93 -12.28 -19.98
N SER A 153 7.63 -13.41 -20.05
CA SER A 153 8.83 -13.58 -20.87
C SER A 153 8.56 -14.03 -22.30
N GLU A 154 7.32 -14.41 -22.62
CA GLU A 154 6.97 -14.90 -23.95
C GLU A 154 6.73 -13.74 -24.94
N PRO A 155 6.88 -14.00 -26.28
CA PRO A 155 6.64 -13.00 -27.32
C PRO A 155 5.15 -12.82 -27.62
N ARG A 156 4.36 -12.60 -26.57
CA ARG A 156 2.93 -12.28 -26.64
C ARG A 156 2.56 -11.24 -25.59
N GLY A 157 1.57 -10.41 -25.89
CA GLY A 157 1.09 -9.38 -24.95
C GLY A 157 0.26 -10.02 -23.85
N SER A 158 0.62 -9.75 -22.60
CA SER A 158 -0.21 -9.99 -21.43
C SER A 158 -0.62 -8.65 -20.84
N MET A 159 -1.92 -8.45 -20.58
CA MET A 159 -2.43 -7.21 -20.00
C MET A 159 -2.77 -7.41 -18.52
N VAL A 160 -2.36 -6.46 -17.72
CA VAL A 160 -2.69 -6.35 -16.29
C VAL A 160 -3.44 -5.05 -16.05
N VAL A 161 -4.48 -5.12 -15.23
CA VAL A 161 -5.17 -3.96 -14.64
C VAL A 161 -5.05 -4.12 -13.14
N ASP A 162 -4.28 -3.24 -12.53
CA ASP A 162 -4.06 -3.20 -11.09
C ASP A 162 -4.83 -2.00 -10.51
N ILE A 163 -5.75 -2.26 -9.57
CA ILE A 163 -6.59 -1.23 -8.93
C ILE A 163 -6.24 -1.19 -7.45
N GLY A 164 -5.38 -0.25 -7.09
CA GLY A 164 -4.96 -0.01 -5.72
C GLY A 164 -5.89 0.91 -4.94
N GLY A 165 -5.42 1.36 -3.77
CA GLY A 165 -6.13 2.36 -2.96
C GLY A 165 -6.12 3.74 -3.61
N GLY A 166 -4.96 4.23 -4.03
CA GLY A 166 -4.78 5.57 -4.58
C GLY A 166 -4.68 5.65 -6.09
N THR A 167 -4.24 4.56 -6.74
CA THR A 167 -3.96 4.51 -8.18
C THR A 167 -4.61 3.31 -8.85
N SER A 168 -4.85 3.41 -10.16
CA SER A 168 -5.12 2.26 -11.03
C SER A 168 -4.10 2.26 -12.16
N GLU A 169 -3.45 1.12 -12.36
CA GLU A 169 -2.41 0.94 -13.38
C GLU A 169 -2.82 -0.10 -14.40
N ILE A 170 -2.58 0.21 -15.67
CA ILE A 170 -2.82 -0.69 -16.79
C ILE A 170 -1.49 -0.87 -17.50
N ALA A 171 -1.08 -2.10 -17.73
CA ALA A 171 0.13 -2.38 -18.48
C ALA A 171 -0.06 -3.56 -19.44
N VAL A 172 0.61 -3.47 -20.58
CA VAL A 172 0.82 -4.58 -21.51
C VAL A 172 2.28 -4.99 -21.44
N ILE A 173 2.51 -6.26 -21.18
CA ILE A 173 3.82 -6.84 -20.92
C ILE A 173 4.12 -7.88 -21.98
N SER A 174 5.32 -7.88 -22.53
CA SER A 174 5.81 -8.87 -23.48
C SER A 174 7.34 -8.94 -23.43
N LEU A 175 7.92 -10.13 -23.64
CA LEU A 175 9.38 -10.36 -23.68
C LEU A 175 10.12 -9.79 -22.45
N GLY A 176 9.49 -9.89 -21.25
CA GLY A 176 10.09 -9.44 -20.01
C GLY A 176 10.07 -7.91 -19.78
N GLY A 177 9.40 -7.15 -20.65
CA GLY A 177 9.33 -5.70 -20.57
C GLY A 177 7.89 -5.18 -20.61
N ILE A 178 7.68 -3.99 -20.06
CA ILE A 178 6.42 -3.25 -20.20
C ILE A 178 6.45 -2.53 -21.55
N VAL A 179 5.56 -2.94 -22.46
CA VAL A 179 5.44 -2.39 -23.82
C VAL A 179 4.59 -1.11 -23.82
N TYR A 180 3.57 -1.10 -22.98
CA TYR A 180 2.66 0.03 -22.80
C TYR A 180 2.19 0.07 -21.36
N SER A 181 2.10 1.25 -20.78
CA SER A 181 1.51 1.44 -19.46
C SER A 181 0.79 2.76 -19.34
N ARG A 182 -0.20 2.80 -18.47
CA ARG A 182 -0.90 4.00 -18.06
C ARG A 182 -1.27 3.90 -16.59
N SER A 183 -1.01 4.96 -15.84
CA SER A 183 -1.43 5.11 -14.45
C SER A 183 -2.41 6.28 -14.34
N VAL A 184 -3.46 6.09 -13.53
CA VAL A 184 -4.41 7.14 -13.16
C VAL A 184 -4.54 7.19 -11.64
N ARG A 185 -4.64 8.39 -11.09
CA ARG A 185 -4.78 8.62 -9.63
C ARG A 185 -6.25 8.46 -9.21
N ILE A 186 -6.82 7.32 -9.52
CA ILE A 186 -8.17 6.90 -9.14
C ILE A 186 -8.05 5.47 -8.64
N GLY A 187 -8.50 5.23 -7.42
CA GLY A 187 -8.49 3.92 -6.79
C GLY A 187 -9.59 3.81 -5.73
N GLY A 188 -9.43 2.89 -4.81
CA GLY A 188 -10.40 2.61 -3.76
C GLY A 188 -10.75 3.81 -2.89
N ASP A 189 -9.78 4.69 -2.61
CA ASP A 189 -9.99 5.89 -1.79
C ASP A 189 -10.91 6.90 -2.50
N ALA A 190 -10.78 7.03 -3.83
CA ALA A 190 -11.68 7.88 -4.62
C ALA A 190 -13.12 7.34 -4.62
N MET A 191 -13.30 6.02 -4.60
CA MET A 191 -14.62 5.38 -4.46
C MET A 191 -15.23 5.68 -3.09
N ASP A 192 -14.44 5.65 -2.01
CA ASP A 192 -14.90 5.98 -0.65
C ASP A 192 -15.34 7.45 -0.55
N VAL A 193 -14.56 8.37 -1.12
CA VAL A 193 -14.92 9.79 -1.20
C VAL A 193 -16.21 10.01 -1.99
N ALA A 194 -16.40 9.26 -3.08
CA ALA A 194 -17.63 9.33 -3.87
C ALA A 194 -18.86 8.87 -3.06
N LEU A 195 -18.72 7.80 -2.25
CA LEU A 195 -19.76 7.33 -1.34
C LEU A 195 -20.10 8.37 -0.26
N ILE A 196 -19.09 8.96 0.39
CA ILE A 196 -19.29 10.03 1.39
C ILE A 196 -20.07 11.20 0.77
N ASN A 197 -19.66 11.64 -0.42
CA ASN A 197 -20.32 12.74 -1.12
C ASN A 197 -21.75 12.39 -1.53
N TYR A 198 -22.02 11.16 -1.97
CA TYR A 198 -23.36 10.70 -2.30
C TYR A 198 -24.27 10.69 -1.09
N MET A 199 -23.82 10.12 0.04
CA MET A 199 -24.59 10.09 1.28
C MET A 199 -24.92 11.49 1.79
N ARG A 200 -23.91 12.39 1.76
CA ARG A 200 -24.10 13.79 2.14
C ARG A 200 -25.13 14.51 1.26
N LYS A 201 -25.00 14.38 -0.07
CA LYS A 201 -25.87 15.11 -1.00
C LYS A 201 -27.30 14.56 -1.07
N ARG A 202 -27.44 13.23 -0.98
CA ARG A 202 -28.74 12.56 -1.19
C ARG A 202 -29.56 12.41 0.08
N TYR A 203 -28.87 12.20 1.21
CA TYR A 203 -29.52 11.85 2.47
C TYR A 203 -29.20 12.82 3.60
N ASN A 204 -28.46 13.91 3.32
CA ASN A 204 -27.99 14.87 4.32
C ASN A 204 -27.23 14.21 5.49
N LEU A 205 -26.61 13.05 5.23
CA LEU A 205 -25.96 12.21 6.21
C LEU A 205 -24.44 12.26 6.02
N LEU A 206 -23.71 12.69 7.04
CA LEU A 206 -22.23 12.65 7.03
C LEU A 206 -21.74 11.33 7.62
N ILE A 207 -21.07 10.53 6.79
CA ILE A 207 -20.35 9.31 7.17
C ILE A 207 -18.85 9.54 7.12
N GLY A 208 -18.09 8.80 7.93
CA GLY A 208 -16.62 8.84 7.90
C GLY A 208 -16.01 7.87 6.86
N GLU A 209 -14.70 8.02 6.61
CA GLU A 209 -13.96 7.17 5.67
C GLU A 209 -14.09 5.67 6.00
N ALA A 210 -13.97 5.29 7.28
CA ALA A 210 -14.11 3.90 7.70
C ALA A 210 -15.49 3.30 7.37
N SER A 211 -16.55 4.11 7.49
CA SER A 211 -17.91 3.68 7.12
C SER A 211 -18.05 3.54 5.61
N ALA A 212 -17.47 4.46 4.84
CA ALA A 212 -17.49 4.40 3.38
C ALA A 212 -16.72 3.17 2.86
N GLU A 213 -15.53 2.90 3.41
CA GLU A 213 -14.74 1.71 3.09
C GLU A 213 -15.52 0.41 3.42
N MET A 214 -16.21 0.38 4.56
CA MET A 214 -17.06 -0.75 4.95
C MET A 214 -18.21 -0.95 3.95
N ILE A 215 -18.94 0.11 3.60
CA ILE A 215 -20.03 0.06 2.60
C ILE A 215 -19.51 -0.50 1.27
N LYS A 216 -18.38 0.04 0.77
CA LYS A 216 -17.76 -0.41 -0.47
C LYS A 216 -17.46 -1.91 -0.45
N LYS A 217 -16.87 -2.40 0.65
CA LYS A 217 -16.45 -3.81 0.79
C LYS A 217 -17.60 -4.77 0.99
N GLU A 218 -18.62 -4.37 1.75
CA GLU A 218 -19.72 -5.28 2.14
C GLU A 218 -20.81 -5.39 1.07
N VAL A 219 -21.15 -4.27 0.43
CA VAL A 219 -22.28 -4.21 -0.53
C VAL A 219 -21.90 -3.75 -1.92
N GLY A 220 -20.66 -3.28 -2.12
CA GLY A 220 -20.19 -2.85 -3.44
C GLY A 220 -20.14 -4.01 -4.44
N ILE A 221 -20.66 -3.77 -5.64
CA ILE A 221 -20.66 -4.72 -6.75
C ILE A 221 -20.32 -3.99 -8.06
N ALA A 222 -19.55 -4.65 -8.93
CA ALA A 222 -19.17 -4.10 -10.22
C ALA A 222 -20.29 -4.26 -11.29
N LEU A 223 -21.12 -5.28 -11.15
CA LEU A 223 -22.24 -5.56 -12.04
C LEU A 223 -23.53 -5.67 -11.24
N SER A 224 -24.62 -5.10 -11.76
CA SER A 224 -25.93 -5.28 -11.15
C SER A 224 -26.26 -6.77 -10.98
N PRO A 225 -26.79 -7.18 -9.83
CA PRO A 225 -27.20 -8.56 -9.63
C PRO A 225 -28.27 -8.96 -10.64
N LYS A 226 -28.17 -10.19 -11.14
CA LYS A 226 -29.17 -10.71 -12.12
C LYS A 226 -30.54 -10.88 -11.49
N ASN A 227 -30.62 -11.12 -10.19
CA ASN A 227 -31.84 -11.32 -9.43
C ASN A 227 -31.76 -10.54 -8.11
N GLY A 228 -32.77 -9.71 -7.81
CA GLY A 228 -32.90 -8.98 -6.56
C GLY A 228 -32.13 -7.65 -6.50
N ASP A 229 -32.22 -6.96 -5.37
CA ASP A 229 -31.71 -5.59 -5.16
C ASP A 229 -30.27 -5.56 -4.62
N GLY A 230 -29.60 -6.72 -4.53
CA GLY A 230 -28.28 -6.83 -3.95
C GLY A 230 -28.29 -6.96 -2.43
N LYS A 231 -27.12 -6.73 -1.80
CA LYS A 231 -26.97 -6.75 -0.34
C LYS A 231 -27.35 -5.37 0.24
N THR A 232 -27.94 -5.38 1.43
CA THR A 232 -28.22 -4.19 2.22
C THR A 232 -27.51 -4.24 3.56
N ILE A 233 -27.08 -3.07 4.06
CA ILE A 233 -26.49 -2.91 5.40
C ILE A 233 -27.06 -1.66 6.06
N ASP A 234 -27.15 -1.70 7.39
CA ASP A 234 -27.47 -0.53 8.19
C ASP A 234 -26.22 0.30 8.42
N ILE A 235 -26.32 1.61 8.19
CA ILE A 235 -25.22 2.54 8.41
C ILE A 235 -25.61 3.62 9.40
N LYS A 236 -24.62 4.13 10.15
CA LYS A 236 -24.79 5.26 11.06
C LYS A 236 -23.94 6.43 10.58
N GLY A 237 -24.48 7.61 10.64
CA GLY A 237 -23.80 8.85 10.31
C GLY A 237 -24.36 10.01 11.12
N ARG A 238 -23.73 11.19 11.02
CA ARG A 238 -24.21 12.41 11.62
C ARG A 238 -25.19 13.08 10.66
N ASP A 239 -26.39 13.33 11.14
CA ASP A 239 -27.37 14.19 10.47
C ASP A 239 -26.82 15.62 10.36
N LEU A 240 -27.03 16.27 9.25
CA LEU A 240 -26.54 17.61 8.96
C LEU A 240 -27.65 18.67 9.01
N ASP A 241 -28.92 18.26 9.29
CA ASP A 241 -30.06 19.16 9.53
C ASP A 241 -29.97 19.83 10.90
#